data_ac5641bd4f620fab6c620b8915ca4f62
#
_entry.id   ac5641bd4f620fab6c620b8915ca4f62
#
_cell.length_a   1.000
_cell.length_b   1.000
_cell.length_c   1.000
_cell.angle_alpha   90.00
_cell.angle_beta   90.00
_cell.angle_gamma   90.00
#
_symmetry.space_group_name_H-M   'P 1'
#
loop_
_entity.id
_entity.type
_entity.pdbx_description
1 polymer ?
#
loop_
_entity_poly.entity_id
_entity_poly.type
_entity_poly.pdbx_seq_one_letter_code
_entity_poly.pdbx_strand_id
1 'polypeptide(L)'
;LWKDWPEREAYGYKAPDTGIDLVAKLREEEGFCAIQCKFYETPIPLGDLGNFFTLSGKGGFTQRLIVATANLSKHAADALENQTIPVEMMTLEDLDASPIDWSQFSLDKPDQLRKLPKKDPREHQREALVNVTKGFKTSNRGKLIMACGTGKTYTSLIVAEEMVKPGQTILFLVPSIALLSQTLRAWTADASVPLRCFAVCSDSKASRNEEDMRIYE
;
A
#
# COMPACT_ATOMS: atom_id res chain seq x y z
N LEU A 1 7.78 -17.40 -10.20
CA LEU A 1 6.51 -18.06 -10.52
C LEU A 1 6.30 -19.28 -9.63
N TRP A 2 5.05 -19.74 -9.49
CA TRP A 2 4.73 -20.97 -8.75
C TRP A 2 5.57 -22.18 -9.15
N LYS A 3 5.71 -22.41 -10.44
CA LYS A 3 6.46 -23.54 -11.00
C LYS A 3 7.96 -23.50 -10.67
N ASP A 4 8.51 -22.31 -10.43
CA ASP A 4 9.93 -22.07 -10.22
C ASP A 4 10.29 -21.93 -8.74
N TRP A 5 9.31 -22.09 -7.83
CA TRP A 5 9.53 -22.01 -6.38
C TRP A 5 10.29 -23.25 -5.88
N PRO A 6 11.55 -23.11 -5.41
CA PRO A 6 12.42 -24.28 -5.11
C PRO A 6 11.91 -25.10 -3.93
N GLU A 7 11.32 -24.44 -2.92
CA GLU A 7 10.87 -25.11 -1.70
C GLU A 7 9.50 -25.80 -1.86
N ARG A 8 8.84 -25.66 -2.99
CA ARG A 8 7.49 -26.18 -3.25
C ARG A 8 7.29 -27.63 -2.83
N GLU A 9 8.23 -28.51 -3.17
CA GLU A 9 8.15 -29.93 -2.88
C GLU A 9 8.34 -30.25 -1.40
N ALA A 10 9.18 -29.48 -0.71
CA ALA A 10 9.42 -29.62 0.73
C ALA A 10 8.15 -29.33 1.54
N TYR A 11 7.28 -28.43 1.05
CA TYR A 11 5.97 -28.16 1.64
C TYR A 11 4.87 -29.09 1.12
N GLY A 12 5.20 -30.15 0.37
CA GLY A 12 4.25 -31.15 -0.12
C GLY A 12 3.37 -30.74 -1.27
N TYR A 13 3.74 -29.66 -1.98
CA TYR A 13 3.01 -29.22 -3.16
C TYR A 13 3.49 -29.95 -4.43
N LYS A 14 2.53 -30.49 -5.15
CA LYS A 14 2.77 -31.11 -6.45
C LYS A 14 2.57 -30.07 -7.57
N ALA A 15 3.35 -30.17 -8.66
CA ALA A 15 3.00 -29.49 -9.90
C ALA A 15 1.77 -30.21 -10.51
N PRO A 16 0.73 -29.58 -11.02
CA PRO A 16 0.67 -28.31 -11.74
C PRO A 16 0.08 -27.17 -10.89
N ASP A 17 0.09 -25.97 -11.49
CA ASP A 17 -0.58 -24.79 -10.97
C ASP A 17 -2.08 -25.05 -10.78
N THR A 18 -2.55 -24.85 -9.56
CA THR A 18 -3.93 -25.09 -9.19
C THR A 18 -4.54 -23.90 -8.44
N GLY A 19 -3.97 -22.69 -8.61
CA GLY A 19 -4.55 -21.46 -8.07
C GLY A 19 -3.59 -20.55 -7.29
N ILE A 20 -2.28 -20.80 -7.37
CA ILE A 20 -1.25 -19.85 -6.90
C ILE A 20 -0.39 -19.50 -8.10
N ASP A 21 -0.39 -18.22 -8.50
CA ASP A 21 0.35 -17.78 -9.69
C ASP A 21 1.81 -17.46 -9.33
N LEU A 22 2.03 -16.77 -8.20
CA LEU A 22 3.34 -16.35 -7.76
C LEU A 22 3.55 -16.71 -6.28
N VAL A 23 4.82 -16.83 -5.90
CA VAL A 23 5.25 -16.97 -4.51
C VAL A 23 6.33 -15.93 -4.22
N ALA A 24 6.14 -15.15 -3.18
CA ALA A 24 7.11 -14.17 -2.71
C ALA A 24 7.64 -14.60 -1.33
N LYS A 25 8.95 -14.48 -1.12
CA LYS A 25 9.56 -14.63 0.20
C LYS A 25 9.43 -13.30 0.95
N LEU A 26 8.97 -13.36 2.19
CA LEU A 26 8.90 -12.18 3.05
C LEU A 26 10.30 -11.70 3.41
N ARG A 27 10.49 -10.38 3.49
CA ARG A 27 11.80 -9.79 3.77
C ARG A 27 12.13 -9.74 5.26
N GLU A 28 11.13 -9.46 6.08
CA GLU A 28 11.31 -9.17 7.51
C GLU A 28 10.79 -10.30 8.41
N GLU A 29 9.98 -11.20 7.88
CA GLU A 29 9.40 -12.32 8.59
C GLU A 29 9.77 -13.65 7.92
N GLU A 30 9.81 -14.71 8.70
CA GLU A 30 9.92 -16.06 8.13
C GLU A 30 8.60 -16.46 7.47
N GLY A 31 8.65 -16.86 6.21
CA GLY A 31 7.49 -17.35 5.49
C GLY A 31 7.42 -16.88 4.05
N PHE A 32 6.32 -17.29 3.43
CA PHE A 32 6.04 -16.97 2.04
C PHE A 32 4.64 -16.35 1.90
N CYS A 33 4.51 -15.43 0.96
CA CYS A 33 3.25 -14.90 0.50
C CYS A 33 2.79 -15.67 -0.74
N ALA A 34 1.58 -16.25 -0.68
CA ALA A 34 0.92 -16.80 -1.86
C ALA A 34 0.21 -15.68 -2.61
N ILE A 35 0.43 -15.59 -3.92
CA ILE A 35 -0.13 -14.53 -4.76
C ILE A 35 -0.98 -15.15 -5.86
N GLN A 36 -2.21 -14.64 -6.01
CA GLN A 36 -3.09 -14.96 -7.13
C GLN A 36 -3.44 -13.70 -7.90
N CYS A 37 -3.31 -13.76 -9.23
CA CYS A 37 -3.64 -12.67 -10.14
C CYS A 37 -4.97 -12.95 -10.84
N LYS A 38 -5.88 -11.97 -10.85
CA LYS A 38 -7.21 -12.07 -11.48
C LYS A 38 -7.45 -10.87 -12.41
N PHE A 39 -7.60 -11.17 -13.69
CA PHE A 39 -8.00 -10.19 -14.69
C PHE A 39 -9.49 -10.34 -15.01
N TYR A 40 -10.32 -9.54 -14.36
CA TYR A 40 -11.77 -9.59 -14.45
C TYR A 40 -12.35 -8.21 -14.75
N GLU A 41 -13.45 -8.16 -15.49
CA GLU A 41 -14.24 -6.93 -15.73
C GLU A 41 -15.42 -6.81 -14.76
N THR A 42 -15.80 -7.91 -14.11
CA THR A 42 -16.91 -7.99 -13.16
C THR A 42 -16.40 -8.42 -11.78
N PRO A 43 -17.17 -8.18 -10.70
CA PRO A 43 -16.78 -8.58 -9.36
C PRO A 43 -16.43 -10.07 -9.25
N ILE A 44 -15.30 -10.36 -8.65
CA ILE A 44 -14.74 -11.72 -8.53
C ILE A 44 -15.58 -12.52 -7.54
N PRO A 45 -16.17 -13.65 -7.94
CA PRO A 45 -16.96 -14.50 -7.05
C PRO A 45 -16.05 -15.33 -6.14
N LEU A 46 -16.57 -15.72 -4.96
CA LEU A 46 -15.86 -16.55 -3.99
C LEU A 46 -15.38 -17.90 -4.59
N GLY A 47 -16.17 -18.50 -5.48
CA GLY A 47 -15.83 -19.77 -6.13
C GLY A 47 -14.49 -19.74 -6.88
N ASP A 48 -14.12 -18.61 -7.45
CA ASP A 48 -12.89 -18.44 -8.22
C ASP A 48 -11.63 -18.29 -7.34
N LEU A 49 -11.83 -18.17 -6.03
CA LEU A 49 -10.77 -18.08 -5.02
C LEU A 49 -10.61 -19.39 -4.22
N GLY A 50 -11.51 -20.36 -4.36
CA GLY A 50 -11.55 -21.58 -3.55
C GLY A 50 -10.26 -22.40 -3.62
N ASN A 51 -9.70 -22.59 -4.79
CA ASN A 51 -8.44 -23.31 -4.98
C ASN A 51 -7.26 -22.57 -4.34
N PHE A 52 -7.21 -21.26 -4.50
CA PHE A 52 -6.19 -20.42 -3.88
C PHE A 52 -6.17 -20.58 -2.35
N PHE A 53 -7.33 -20.47 -1.71
CA PHE A 53 -7.43 -20.66 -0.26
C PHE A 53 -7.08 -22.06 0.19
N THR A 54 -7.54 -23.06 -0.56
CA THR A 54 -7.26 -24.47 -0.25
C THR A 54 -5.78 -24.78 -0.30
N LEU A 55 -5.09 -24.30 -1.32
CA LEU A 55 -3.66 -24.55 -1.49
C LEU A 55 -2.83 -23.74 -0.51
N SER A 56 -3.05 -22.44 -0.46
CA SER A 56 -2.29 -21.56 0.44
C SER A 56 -2.54 -21.83 1.92
N GLY A 57 -3.55 -22.64 2.26
CA GLY A 57 -3.83 -23.12 3.61
C GLY A 57 -3.05 -24.36 4.04
N LYS A 58 -2.36 -25.08 3.13
CA LYS A 58 -1.68 -26.33 3.45
C LYS A 58 -0.40 -26.19 4.26
N GLY A 59 0.20 -25.01 4.31
CA GLY A 59 1.43 -24.72 5.03
C GLY A 59 2.49 -24.04 4.19
N GLY A 60 3.44 -23.40 4.86
CA GLY A 60 4.52 -22.62 4.21
C GLY A 60 4.15 -21.18 3.88
N PHE A 61 2.86 -20.84 3.82
CA PHE A 61 2.40 -19.48 3.61
C PHE A 61 1.94 -18.84 4.91
N THR A 62 2.40 -17.63 5.16
CA THR A 62 2.03 -16.79 6.29
C THR A 62 1.22 -15.57 5.86
N GLN A 63 1.23 -15.25 4.56
CA GLN A 63 0.45 -14.18 3.94
C GLN A 63 -0.14 -14.62 2.62
N ARG A 64 -1.18 -13.92 2.19
CA ARG A 64 -1.87 -14.11 0.92
C ARG A 64 -2.11 -12.75 0.27
N LEU A 65 -1.89 -12.67 -1.04
CA LEU A 65 -2.14 -11.46 -1.83
C LEU A 65 -2.99 -11.81 -3.05
N ILE A 66 -4.08 -11.09 -3.25
CA ILE A 66 -4.88 -11.15 -4.47
C ILE A 66 -4.62 -9.86 -5.25
N VAL A 67 -4.03 -9.98 -6.44
CA VAL A 67 -3.85 -8.86 -7.36
C VAL A 67 -4.95 -8.93 -8.40
N ALA A 68 -5.80 -7.90 -8.48
CA ALA A 68 -6.98 -7.98 -9.34
C ALA A 68 -7.35 -6.66 -10.00
N THR A 69 -7.93 -6.76 -11.22
CA THR A 69 -8.45 -5.60 -11.96
C THR A 69 -9.89 -5.23 -11.58
N ALA A 70 -10.61 -6.12 -10.87
CA ALA A 70 -11.96 -5.90 -10.40
C ALA A 70 -12.09 -6.14 -8.90
N ASN A 71 -13.07 -5.51 -8.27
CA ASN A 71 -13.40 -5.72 -6.86
C ASN A 71 -13.91 -7.15 -6.60
N LEU A 72 -13.88 -7.55 -5.35
CA LEU A 72 -14.52 -8.79 -4.92
C LEU A 72 -16.05 -8.65 -4.87
N SER A 73 -16.77 -9.73 -5.13
CA SER A 73 -18.19 -9.80 -4.80
C SER A 73 -18.35 -9.69 -3.27
N LYS A 74 -19.53 -9.27 -2.81
CA LYS A 74 -19.81 -9.15 -1.38
C LYS A 74 -19.50 -10.45 -0.61
N HIS A 75 -19.93 -11.59 -1.14
CA HIS A 75 -19.66 -12.89 -0.52
C HIS A 75 -18.17 -13.25 -0.49
N ALA A 76 -17.42 -12.87 -1.51
CA ALA A 76 -15.98 -13.05 -1.52
C ALA A 76 -15.30 -12.15 -0.48
N ALA A 77 -15.69 -10.88 -0.40
CA ALA A 77 -15.16 -9.94 0.59
C ALA A 77 -15.46 -10.39 2.03
N ASP A 78 -16.69 -10.83 2.30
CA ASP A 78 -17.08 -11.35 3.61
C ASP A 78 -16.26 -12.61 4.01
N ALA A 79 -15.92 -13.47 3.03
CA ALA A 79 -15.13 -14.66 3.26
C ALA A 79 -13.63 -14.39 3.51
N LEU A 80 -13.12 -13.22 3.12
CA LEU A 80 -11.75 -12.79 3.42
C LEU A 80 -11.61 -12.32 4.87
N GLU A 81 -12.70 -11.96 5.52
CA GLU A 81 -12.66 -11.51 6.90
C GLU A 81 -12.30 -12.67 7.83
N ASN A 82 -11.45 -12.40 8.82
CA ASN A 82 -11.08 -13.34 9.90
C ASN A 82 -10.39 -14.64 9.44
N GLN A 83 -9.70 -14.63 8.31
CA GLN A 83 -8.85 -15.72 7.87
C GLN A 83 -7.67 -15.91 8.83
N THR A 84 -7.28 -17.17 9.11
CA THR A 84 -6.10 -17.50 9.94
C THR A 84 -4.80 -16.95 9.30
N ILE A 85 -4.70 -17.04 7.98
CA ILE A 85 -3.62 -16.43 7.20
C ILE A 85 -4.19 -15.13 6.62
N PRO A 86 -3.60 -13.96 6.91
CA PRO A 86 -4.08 -12.69 6.41
C PRO A 86 -4.17 -12.69 4.87
N VAL A 87 -5.17 -12.00 4.34
CA VAL A 87 -5.38 -11.86 2.91
C VAL A 87 -5.45 -10.38 2.56
N GLU A 88 -4.54 -9.95 1.74
CA GLU A 88 -4.51 -8.59 1.19
C GLU A 88 -5.03 -8.58 -0.25
N MET A 89 -5.52 -7.44 -0.67
CA MET A 89 -5.94 -7.23 -2.05
C MET A 89 -5.24 -6.00 -2.62
N MET A 90 -4.60 -6.18 -3.77
CA MET A 90 -4.00 -5.10 -4.55
C MET A 90 -4.82 -4.90 -5.82
N THR A 91 -5.34 -3.70 -6.00
CA THR A 91 -6.14 -3.31 -7.16
C THR A 91 -5.27 -2.67 -8.25
N LEU A 92 -5.86 -2.46 -9.43
CA LEU A 92 -5.22 -1.68 -10.49
C LEU A 92 -4.92 -0.24 -10.03
N GLU A 93 -5.82 0.34 -9.23
CA GLU A 93 -5.62 1.68 -8.67
C GLU A 93 -4.41 1.74 -7.72
N ASP A 94 -4.17 0.68 -6.95
CA ASP A 94 -3.00 0.58 -6.06
C ASP A 94 -1.71 0.46 -6.88
N LEU A 95 -1.73 -0.29 -7.98
CA LEU A 95 -0.60 -0.38 -8.91
C LEU A 95 -0.31 0.96 -9.59
N ASP A 96 -1.34 1.66 -10.07
CA ASP A 96 -1.20 2.98 -10.70
C ASP A 96 -0.73 4.05 -9.70
N ALA A 97 -1.13 3.93 -8.44
CA ALA A 97 -0.69 4.82 -7.38
C ALA A 97 0.72 4.49 -6.85
N SER A 98 1.29 3.36 -7.25
CA SER A 98 2.62 2.95 -6.78
C SER A 98 3.71 3.90 -7.29
N PRO A 99 4.82 4.08 -6.54
CA PRO A 99 5.92 4.94 -6.95
C PRO A 99 6.83 4.28 -7.99
N ILE A 100 6.28 3.46 -8.86
CA ILE A 100 7.01 2.70 -9.88
C ILE A 100 6.70 3.27 -11.26
N ASP A 101 7.73 3.47 -12.06
CA ASP A 101 7.59 3.81 -13.48
C ASP A 101 7.29 2.55 -14.29
N TRP A 102 6.01 2.21 -14.37
CA TRP A 102 5.53 1.06 -15.14
C TRP A 102 5.78 1.17 -16.65
N SER A 103 6.02 2.38 -17.18
CA SER A 103 6.33 2.58 -18.60
C SER A 103 7.65 1.94 -19.01
N GLN A 104 8.55 1.69 -18.05
CA GLN A 104 9.84 1.05 -18.24
C GLN A 104 9.81 -0.46 -17.96
N PHE A 105 8.65 -1.00 -17.62
CA PHE A 105 8.53 -2.42 -17.30
C PHE A 105 8.74 -3.29 -18.53
N SER A 106 9.57 -4.31 -18.38
CA SER A 106 9.77 -5.37 -19.39
C SER A 106 9.76 -6.73 -18.70
N LEU A 107 9.01 -7.67 -19.26
CA LEU A 107 8.99 -9.07 -18.78
C LEU A 107 10.36 -9.74 -18.85
N ASP A 108 11.20 -9.35 -19.83
CA ASP A 108 12.54 -9.89 -19.99
C ASP A 108 13.54 -9.37 -18.95
N LYS A 109 13.21 -8.24 -18.31
CA LYS A 109 14.08 -7.56 -17.33
C LYS A 109 13.27 -6.99 -16.17
N PRO A 110 12.59 -7.81 -15.38
CA PRO A 110 11.72 -7.36 -14.31
C PRO A 110 12.47 -6.60 -13.19
N ASP A 111 13.77 -6.86 -13.03
CA ASP A 111 14.62 -6.22 -12.02
C ASP A 111 15.01 -4.77 -12.37
N GLN A 112 14.69 -4.29 -13.57
CA GLN A 112 15.04 -2.94 -14.02
C GLN A 112 13.94 -1.90 -13.76
N LEU A 113 12.97 -2.21 -12.91
CA LEU A 113 11.95 -1.26 -12.50
C LEU A 113 12.60 -0.04 -11.81
N ARG A 114 12.20 1.14 -12.29
CA ARG A 114 12.65 2.41 -11.71
C ARG A 114 11.52 3.01 -10.88
N LYS A 115 11.90 3.63 -9.78
CA LYS A 115 10.96 4.47 -9.04
C LYS A 115 10.73 5.77 -9.83
N LEU A 116 9.50 6.24 -9.85
CA LEU A 116 9.20 7.58 -10.32
C LEU A 116 10.00 8.60 -9.51
N PRO A 117 10.49 9.67 -10.14
CA PRO A 117 11.13 10.75 -9.41
C PRO A 117 10.14 11.33 -8.40
N LYS A 118 10.62 11.62 -7.19
CA LYS A 118 9.79 12.27 -6.18
C LYS A 118 9.31 13.61 -6.69
N LYS A 119 8.11 13.99 -6.27
CA LYS A 119 7.51 15.27 -6.65
C LYS A 119 8.36 16.43 -6.13
N ASP A 120 8.64 17.39 -7.00
CA ASP A 120 9.19 18.66 -6.59
C ASP A 120 8.08 19.64 -6.19
N PRO A 121 8.23 20.37 -5.07
CA PRO A 121 7.26 21.37 -4.69
C PRO A 121 7.11 22.46 -5.75
N ARG A 122 5.89 22.78 -6.13
CA ARG A 122 5.58 23.91 -7.00
C ARG A 122 5.91 25.23 -6.30
N GLU A 123 6.05 26.31 -7.04
CA GLU A 123 6.43 27.63 -6.50
C GLU A 123 5.53 28.08 -5.33
N HIS A 124 4.21 28.02 -5.49
CA HIS A 124 3.27 28.36 -4.43
C HIS A 124 3.35 27.44 -3.17
N GLN A 125 3.80 26.20 -3.34
CA GLN A 125 4.02 25.26 -2.23
C GLN A 125 5.31 25.57 -1.48
N ARG A 126 6.36 25.97 -2.20
CA ARG A 126 7.62 26.47 -1.59
C ARG A 126 7.37 27.77 -0.82
N GLU A 127 6.59 28.69 -1.41
CA GLU A 127 6.19 29.93 -0.73
C GLU A 127 5.38 29.63 0.54
N ALA A 128 4.42 28.70 0.48
CA ALA A 128 3.65 28.24 1.64
C ALA A 128 4.58 27.69 2.73
N LEU A 129 5.55 26.83 2.38
CA LEU A 129 6.53 26.28 3.32
C LEU A 129 7.33 27.40 4.01
N VAL A 130 7.87 28.35 3.25
CA VAL A 130 8.62 29.49 3.78
C VAL A 130 7.77 30.31 4.74
N ASN A 131 6.53 30.61 4.36
CA ASN A 131 5.62 31.41 5.19
C ASN A 131 5.23 30.68 6.50
N VAL A 132 4.97 29.37 6.44
CA VAL A 132 4.67 28.57 7.63
C VAL A 132 5.88 28.51 8.56
N THR A 133 7.07 28.21 8.03
CA THR A 133 8.31 28.14 8.83
C THR A 133 8.64 29.47 9.48
N LYS A 134 8.44 30.59 8.76
CA LYS A 134 8.61 31.93 9.31
C LYS A 134 7.59 32.22 10.41
N GLY A 135 6.32 31.84 10.19
CA GLY A 135 5.24 32.07 11.15
C GLY A 135 5.48 31.33 12.47
N PHE A 136 5.97 30.11 12.41
CA PHE A 136 6.28 29.30 13.61
C PHE A 136 7.49 29.78 14.42
N LYS A 137 8.30 30.71 13.89
CA LYS A 137 9.33 31.38 14.70
C LYS A 137 8.76 32.35 15.73
N THR A 138 7.55 32.85 15.50
CA THR A 138 6.89 33.88 16.33
C THR A 138 5.56 33.44 16.95
N SER A 139 5.01 32.31 16.48
CA SER A 139 3.72 31.79 16.93
C SER A 139 3.74 30.28 16.99
N ASN A 140 3.01 29.68 17.93
CA ASN A 140 2.87 28.23 18.08
C ASN A 140 1.68 27.65 17.29
N ARG A 141 0.97 28.47 16.50
CA ARG A 141 -0.16 28.06 15.66
C ARG A 141 -0.33 29.03 14.49
N GLY A 142 -0.95 28.52 13.43
CA GLY A 142 -1.24 29.31 12.23
C GLY A 142 -2.39 28.70 11.41
N LYS A 143 -2.74 29.39 10.33
CA LYS A 143 -3.66 28.89 9.30
C LYS A 143 -2.97 28.95 7.96
N LEU A 144 -2.95 27.82 7.23
CA LEU A 144 -2.55 27.77 5.85
C LEU A 144 -3.81 27.63 4.98
N ILE A 145 -4.09 28.66 4.17
CA ILE A 145 -5.26 28.68 3.29
C ILE A 145 -4.79 28.47 1.87
N MET A 146 -5.25 27.39 1.24
CA MET A 146 -4.91 27.03 -0.13
C MET A 146 -6.17 26.66 -0.90
N ALA A 147 -6.24 27.01 -2.19
CA ALA A 147 -7.36 26.65 -3.07
C ALA A 147 -7.48 25.14 -3.27
N CYS A 148 -8.64 24.67 -3.74
CA CYS A 148 -8.81 23.27 -4.11
C CYS A 148 -7.89 22.93 -5.31
N GLY A 149 -7.36 21.69 -5.36
CA GLY A 149 -6.49 21.24 -6.44
C GLY A 149 -5.03 21.75 -6.40
N THR A 150 -4.66 22.59 -5.44
CA THR A 150 -3.28 23.14 -5.32
C THR A 150 -2.29 22.20 -4.62
N GLY A 151 -2.71 20.98 -4.28
CA GLY A 151 -1.85 19.97 -3.64
C GLY A 151 -1.64 20.19 -2.14
N LYS A 152 -2.71 20.54 -1.40
CA LYS A 152 -2.69 20.73 0.06
C LYS A 152 -2.05 19.56 0.82
N THR A 153 -2.37 18.33 0.41
CA THR A 153 -1.85 17.10 1.05
C THR A 153 -0.33 17.00 0.91
N TYR A 154 0.20 17.28 -0.27
CA TYR A 154 1.65 17.31 -0.48
C TYR A 154 2.31 18.49 0.24
N THR A 155 1.68 19.67 0.25
CA THR A 155 2.17 20.82 1.01
C THR A 155 2.23 20.52 2.51
N SER A 156 1.23 19.82 3.06
CA SER A 156 1.25 19.42 4.47
C SER A 156 2.38 18.43 4.78
N LEU A 157 2.71 17.53 3.85
CA LEU A 157 3.86 16.63 3.99
C LEU A 157 5.18 17.41 4.06
N ILE A 158 5.47 18.27 3.08
CA ILE A 158 6.75 19.01 3.07
C ILE A 158 6.88 19.96 4.28
N VAL A 159 5.77 20.52 4.76
CA VAL A 159 5.76 21.29 6.03
C VAL A 159 6.09 20.39 7.22
N ALA A 160 5.50 19.21 7.29
CA ALA A 160 5.77 18.25 8.36
C ALA A 160 7.24 17.80 8.36
N GLU A 161 7.80 17.45 7.22
CA GLU A 161 9.21 17.06 7.08
C GLU A 161 10.19 18.18 7.46
N GLU A 162 9.85 19.43 7.16
CA GLU A 162 10.69 20.58 7.53
C GLU A 162 10.64 20.87 9.04
N MET A 163 9.47 20.67 9.65
CA MET A 163 9.24 21.05 11.05
C MET A 163 9.63 19.99 12.07
N VAL A 164 9.75 18.73 11.65
CA VAL A 164 9.89 17.57 12.56
C VAL A 164 11.25 16.92 12.35
N LYS A 165 11.93 16.63 13.46
CA LYS A 165 13.21 15.90 13.44
C LYS A 165 13.00 14.39 13.58
N PRO A 166 13.95 13.55 13.15
CA PRO A 166 13.89 12.11 13.37
C PRO A 166 13.57 11.76 14.83
N GLY A 167 12.63 10.83 15.04
CA GLY A 167 12.18 10.42 16.37
C GLY A 167 11.06 11.27 16.98
N GLN A 168 10.64 12.34 16.33
CA GLN A 168 9.46 13.12 16.73
C GLN A 168 8.19 12.60 16.07
N THR A 169 7.03 12.94 16.64
CA THR A 169 5.71 12.48 16.21
C THR A 169 4.91 13.62 15.60
N ILE A 170 4.19 13.34 14.52
CA ILE A 170 3.23 14.23 13.88
C ILE A 170 1.83 13.69 14.15
N LEU A 171 0.94 14.52 14.67
CA LEU A 171 -0.49 14.23 14.73
C LEU A 171 -1.19 14.93 13.56
N PHE A 172 -1.71 14.16 12.63
CA PHE A 172 -2.45 14.68 11.49
C PHE A 172 -3.92 14.31 11.59
N LEU A 173 -4.79 15.31 11.64
CA LEU A 173 -6.23 15.12 11.83
C LEU A 173 -6.98 15.42 10.52
N VAL A 174 -7.86 14.52 10.12
CA VAL A 174 -8.71 14.63 8.93
C VAL A 174 -10.18 14.40 9.27
N PRO A 175 -11.10 15.06 8.59
CA PRO A 175 -12.52 14.99 8.91
C PRO A 175 -13.23 13.72 8.42
N SER A 176 -12.58 12.87 7.61
CA SER A 176 -13.20 11.66 7.07
C SER A 176 -12.17 10.55 6.84
N ILE A 177 -12.65 9.30 6.87
CA ILE A 177 -11.85 8.10 6.62
C ILE A 177 -11.30 8.09 5.19
N ALA A 178 -12.07 8.55 4.21
CA ALA A 178 -11.60 8.68 2.83
C ALA A 178 -10.39 9.62 2.72
N LEU A 179 -10.40 10.75 3.43
CA LEU A 179 -9.27 11.66 3.49
C LEU A 179 -8.09 11.08 4.28
N LEU A 180 -8.35 10.25 5.28
CA LEU A 180 -7.30 9.53 6.01
C LEU A 180 -6.53 8.60 5.05
N SER A 181 -7.22 7.70 4.38
CA SER A 181 -6.61 6.77 3.40
C SER A 181 -5.88 7.52 2.29
N GLN A 182 -6.51 8.56 1.70
CA GLN A 182 -5.87 9.38 0.66
C GLN A 182 -4.59 10.05 1.18
N THR A 183 -4.60 10.58 2.40
CA THR A 183 -3.43 11.25 2.98
C THR A 183 -2.31 10.27 3.25
N LEU A 184 -2.62 9.12 3.84
CA LEU A 184 -1.63 8.07 4.11
C LEU A 184 -0.94 7.61 2.82
N ARG A 185 -1.70 7.25 1.79
CA ARG A 185 -1.14 6.86 0.48
C ARG A 185 -0.26 7.96 -0.11
N ALA A 186 -0.71 9.21 -0.11
CA ALA A 186 0.05 10.33 -0.66
C ALA A 186 1.34 10.60 0.14
N TRP A 187 1.28 10.54 1.47
CA TRP A 187 2.43 10.79 2.31
C TRP A 187 3.47 9.68 2.22
N THR A 188 3.06 8.42 2.26
CA THR A 188 3.98 7.28 2.12
C THR A 188 4.64 7.23 0.75
N ALA A 189 3.92 7.59 -0.32
CA ALA A 189 4.47 7.63 -1.67
C ALA A 189 5.48 8.77 -1.89
N ASP A 190 5.20 9.95 -1.33
CA ASP A 190 5.95 11.19 -1.63
C ASP A 190 6.96 11.57 -0.53
N ALA A 191 6.92 10.95 0.66
CA ALA A 191 7.81 11.27 1.78
C ALA A 191 9.30 11.13 1.41
N SER A 192 10.10 12.09 1.86
CA SER A 192 11.56 12.10 1.66
C SER A 192 12.29 11.21 2.66
N VAL A 193 11.66 10.96 3.80
CA VAL A 193 12.14 10.09 4.87
C VAL A 193 11.12 8.99 5.16
N PRO A 194 11.54 7.80 5.62
CA PRO A 194 10.61 6.74 6.02
C PRO A 194 9.67 7.24 7.13
N LEU A 195 8.36 7.05 6.94
CA LEU A 195 7.34 7.39 7.92
C LEU A 195 6.79 6.13 8.57
N ARG A 196 6.72 6.11 9.90
CA ARG A 196 5.93 5.12 10.63
C ARG A 196 4.55 5.71 10.89
N CYS A 197 3.55 5.21 10.18
CA CYS A 197 2.20 5.74 10.26
C CYS A 197 1.33 4.86 11.15
N PHE A 198 0.49 5.50 11.98
CA PHE A 198 -0.58 4.86 12.74
C PHE A 198 -1.89 5.56 12.42
N ALA A 199 -2.89 4.82 11.96
CA ALA A 199 -4.21 5.35 11.69
C ALA A 199 -5.17 5.02 12.83
N VAL A 200 -5.89 6.00 13.32
CA VAL A 200 -6.95 5.83 14.33
C VAL A 200 -8.25 6.38 13.77
N CYS A 201 -9.24 5.53 13.62
CA CYS A 201 -10.57 5.91 13.13
C CYS A 201 -11.66 5.08 13.81
N SER A 202 -12.91 5.52 13.68
CA SER A 202 -14.07 4.82 14.25
C SER A 202 -14.51 3.58 13.46
N ASP A 203 -13.98 3.37 12.26
CA ASP A 203 -14.26 2.20 11.43
C ASP A 203 -13.21 1.12 11.68
N SER A 204 -13.63 0.01 12.29
CA SER A 204 -12.76 -1.15 12.55
C SER A 204 -12.21 -1.81 11.27
N LYS A 205 -12.85 -1.56 10.11
CA LYS A 205 -12.36 -2.06 8.82
C LYS A 205 -11.22 -1.22 8.26
N ALA A 206 -11.21 0.08 8.53
CA ALA A 206 -10.13 0.96 8.08
C ALA A 206 -8.85 0.80 8.91
N SER A 207 -8.96 0.37 10.16
CA SER A 207 -7.78 0.11 11.01
C SER A 207 -7.09 -1.23 10.71
N ARG A 208 -7.71 -2.12 9.95
CA ARG A 208 -7.10 -3.40 9.55
C ARG A 208 -6.13 -3.29 8.39
N ASN A 209 -6.15 -2.18 7.66
CA ASN A 209 -5.16 -1.87 6.62
C ASN A 209 -3.85 -1.29 7.20
N GLU A 210 -3.61 -1.42 8.51
CA GLU A 210 -2.36 -0.97 9.15
C GLU A 210 -1.14 -1.79 8.68
N GLU A 211 -1.34 -3.01 8.18
CA GLU A 211 -0.28 -3.83 7.60
C GLU A 211 0.17 -3.35 6.22
N ASP A 212 -0.71 -2.69 5.45
CA ASP A 212 -0.35 -2.06 4.16
C ASP A 212 0.71 -0.94 4.30
N MET A 213 0.92 -0.41 5.49
CA MET A 213 1.87 0.67 5.74
C MET A 213 3.30 0.19 6.01
N ARG A 214 3.52 -1.10 6.21
CA ARG A 214 4.85 -1.70 6.43
C ARG A 214 5.55 -2.09 5.13
N ILE A 215 4.87 -2.06 3.99
CA ILE A 215 5.41 -2.53 2.70
C ILE A 215 6.45 -1.55 2.10
N TYR A 216 6.63 -0.37 2.67
CA TYR A 216 7.49 0.68 2.12
C TYR A 216 8.70 1.06 2.98
N GLU A 217 9.12 0.22 3.94
CA GLU A 217 10.42 0.36 4.62
C GLU A 217 11.59 -0.22 3.84
#